data_a2e6b97ebb14680e28f694c47b2e9710
#
_entry.id   a2e6b97ebb14680e28f694c47b2e9710
#
_cell.length_a   1.000
_cell.length_b   1.000
_cell.length_c   1.000
_cell.angle_alpha   90.00
_cell.angle_beta   90.00
_cell.angle_gamma   90.00
#
_symmetry.space_group_name_H-M   'P 1'
#
loop_
_entity.id
_entity.type
_entity.pdbx_description
1 polymer ?
#
loop_
_entity_poly.entity_id
_entity_poly.type
_entity_poly.pdbx_seq_one_letter_code
_entity_poly.pdbx_strand_id
1 'polypeptide(L)'
;MLCFIIDGVGYSLMGDQVIDSWLYPATAPYKTDYLNLNGHQVYYEISGNPDGPTALFLHGGPGGGTSARDRRFFNPEHYRVVLMDQRGSGKTIPNACNDYEAALFNNSTQYLIEDIEQLREELSLDHWQLILGGSWGTTLAIAYAEQHPDRCKQLLLRGIFTALPDEIDALFQNGTTANHYPQEWEHYTSYIQNTSQHWDLEQQNLLAAYQKRLFDPDQRLQAAKAFAGYELSISCLYHNQERIRGVLSNPEKLVPFASLEVHYMLHGCFLRRGQLLEAVNAIKDHRIHIVHGRNDSVCLPRAAWRFYQSLKNEGAQNNVTLTFVQGAGHSDNDQNIACALKEATDQLITEA
;
A
#
# COMPACT_ATOMS: atom_id res chain seq x y z
N MET A 1 27.72 25.20 3.47
CA MET A 1 27.31 24.71 2.14
C MET A 1 28.31 23.62 1.76
N LEU A 2 27.99 22.37 2.14
CA LEU A 2 28.76 21.19 1.72
C LEU A 2 27.94 20.47 0.64
N CYS A 3 28.37 20.53 -0.58
CA CYS A 3 27.91 19.70 -1.67
C CYS A 3 28.66 18.36 -1.62
N PHE A 4 27.96 17.27 -1.43
CA PHE A 4 28.47 15.95 -1.74
C PHE A 4 27.94 15.56 -3.11
N ILE A 5 28.85 15.40 -4.07
CA ILE A 5 28.53 14.83 -5.38
C ILE A 5 28.94 13.37 -5.31
N ILE A 6 27.99 12.46 -5.39
CA ILE A 6 28.22 11.04 -5.67
C ILE A 6 27.41 10.75 -6.94
N ASP A 7 28.12 10.36 -7.99
CA ASP A 7 27.57 9.89 -9.27
C ASP A 7 26.61 10.86 -10.01
N GLY A 8 27.01 12.13 -10.15
CA GLY A 8 26.39 13.04 -11.13
C GLY A 8 25.00 13.59 -10.77
N VAL A 9 24.47 13.34 -9.56
CA VAL A 9 23.19 13.87 -9.10
C VAL A 9 23.43 14.96 -8.07
N GLY A 10 23.13 16.21 -8.42
CA GLY A 10 23.23 17.37 -7.55
C GLY A 10 22.06 17.43 -6.57
N TYR A 11 22.34 17.40 -5.25
CA TYR A 11 21.35 17.72 -4.21
C TYR A 11 21.39 19.23 -3.93
N SER A 12 20.31 19.93 -4.19
CA SER A 12 20.10 21.30 -3.75
C SER A 12 19.26 21.32 -2.48
N LEU A 13 19.86 21.68 -1.36
CA LEU A 13 19.16 22.00 -0.12
C LEU A 13 18.69 23.46 -0.21
N MET A 14 17.49 23.69 -0.72
CA MET A 14 16.72 24.91 -0.48
C MET A 14 15.46 24.52 0.29
N GLY A 15 15.37 25.03 1.51
CA GLY A 15 14.24 25.06 2.44
C GLY A 15 13.09 24.08 2.22
N ASP A 16 12.96 23.13 3.14
CA ASP A 16 11.73 22.36 3.52
C ASP A 16 10.89 21.64 2.46
N GLN A 17 11.34 21.49 1.23
CA GLN A 17 10.76 20.53 0.28
C GLN A 17 11.89 19.82 -0.44
N VAL A 18 12.08 18.53 -0.16
CA VAL A 18 12.74 17.62 -1.10
C VAL A 18 11.82 17.56 -2.31
N ILE A 19 12.15 18.34 -3.35
CA ILE A 19 11.42 18.25 -4.62
C ILE A 19 11.83 16.92 -5.22
N ASP A 20 10.89 15.95 -5.23
CA ASP A 20 11.01 14.71 -6.01
C ASP A 20 11.02 15.07 -7.51
N SER A 21 12.13 15.60 -7.99
CA SER A 21 12.26 16.10 -9.39
C SER A 21 12.15 14.98 -10.43
N TRP A 22 12.24 13.72 -9.99
CA TRP A 22 12.08 12.52 -10.83
C TRP A 22 10.62 12.12 -11.04
N LEU A 23 9.67 12.68 -10.29
CA LEU A 23 8.24 12.48 -10.49
C LEU A 23 7.65 13.60 -11.34
N TYR A 24 6.42 13.43 -11.82
CA TYR A 24 5.68 14.49 -12.49
C TYR A 24 5.45 15.68 -11.56
N PRO A 25 5.26 16.89 -12.09
CA PRO A 25 4.87 18.06 -11.30
C PRO A 25 3.61 17.77 -10.46
N ALA A 26 3.52 18.42 -9.30
CA ALA A 26 2.35 18.32 -8.47
C ALA A 26 1.14 18.99 -9.17
N THR A 27 0.02 18.27 -9.24
CA THR A 27 -1.24 18.76 -9.78
C THR A 27 -2.29 18.79 -8.66
N ALA A 28 -3.14 19.83 -8.64
CA ALA A 28 -4.29 19.84 -7.75
C ALA A 28 -5.41 18.97 -8.32
N PRO A 29 -6.25 18.35 -7.48
CA PRO A 29 -7.46 17.71 -7.95
C PRO A 29 -8.45 18.77 -8.44
N TYR A 30 -9.13 18.48 -9.54
CA TYR A 30 -10.22 19.33 -10.04
C TYR A 30 -11.59 18.86 -9.51
N LYS A 31 -11.67 17.63 -8.95
CA LYS A 31 -12.85 17.12 -8.25
C LYS A 31 -12.43 16.40 -6.99
N THR A 32 -13.16 16.64 -5.90
CA THR A 32 -13.09 15.85 -4.65
C THR A 32 -14.52 15.59 -4.21
N ASP A 33 -14.81 14.36 -3.76
CA ASP A 33 -16.17 13.97 -3.38
C ASP A 33 -16.15 12.77 -2.43
N TYR A 34 -17.35 12.35 -2.00
CA TYR A 34 -17.54 11.17 -1.15
C TYR A 34 -18.62 10.26 -1.72
N LEU A 35 -18.38 8.95 -1.68
CA LEU A 35 -19.39 7.93 -1.91
C LEU A 35 -19.97 7.46 -0.57
N ASN A 36 -21.31 7.44 -0.45
CA ASN A 36 -21.98 6.93 0.75
C ASN A 36 -22.20 5.41 0.60
N LEU A 37 -21.37 4.62 1.25
CA LEU A 37 -21.32 3.16 1.09
C LEU A 37 -21.41 2.44 2.45
N ASN A 38 -22.56 1.89 2.78
CA ASN A 38 -22.77 0.97 3.92
C ASN A 38 -22.18 1.50 5.27
N GLY A 39 -22.45 2.77 5.60
CA GLY A 39 -21.99 3.42 6.84
C GLY A 39 -20.68 4.16 6.72
N HIS A 40 -20.05 4.17 5.54
CA HIS A 40 -18.84 4.93 5.25
C HIS A 40 -19.12 5.99 4.19
N GLN A 41 -18.47 7.14 4.33
CA GLN A 41 -18.33 8.14 3.27
C GLN A 41 -16.91 8.02 2.70
N VAL A 42 -16.79 7.23 1.65
CA VAL A 42 -15.49 6.91 1.02
C VAL A 42 -15.03 8.08 0.18
N TYR A 43 -13.91 8.70 0.58
CA TYR A 43 -13.34 9.86 -0.11
C TYR A 43 -12.65 9.44 -1.41
N TYR A 44 -12.85 10.23 -2.45
CA TYR A 44 -12.06 10.16 -3.67
C TYR A 44 -11.76 11.54 -4.24
N GLU A 45 -10.72 11.60 -5.05
CA GLU A 45 -10.34 12.82 -5.78
C GLU A 45 -9.90 12.48 -7.20
N ILE A 46 -10.08 13.44 -8.11
CA ILE A 46 -9.75 13.30 -9.52
C ILE A 46 -8.83 14.45 -9.95
N SER A 47 -7.74 14.10 -10.64
CA SER A 47 -6.74 15.04 -11.14
C SER A 47 -6.26 14.66 -12.55
N GLY A 48 -5.40 15.48 -13.14
CA GLY A 48 -4.81 15.23 -14.46
C GLY A 48 -5.75 15.59 -15.61
N ASN A 49 -5.69 14.81 -16.71
CA ASN A 49 -6.46 15.05 -17.91
C ASN A 49 -7.91 14.53 -17.78
N PRO A 50 -8.94 15.41 -17.77
CA PRO A 50 -10.31 14.96 -17.58
C PRO A 50 -10.83 14.07 -18.73
N ASP A 51 -10.26 14.17 -19.92
CA ASP A 51 -10.64 13.41 -21.10
C ASP A 51 -9.73 12.18 -21.33
N GLY A 52 -8.73 12.00 -20.46
CA GLY A 52 -7.76 10.91 -20.57
C GLY A 52 -8.27 9.56 -20.07
N PRO A 53 -7.55 8.47 -20.38
CA PRO A 53 -7.83 7.15 -19.84
C PRO A 53 -7.72 7.17 -18.31
N THR A 54 -8.68 6.52 -17.62
CA THR A 54 -8.78 6.63 -16.17
C THR A 54 -7.88 5.63 -15.48
N ALA A 55 -6.98 6.13 -14.65
CA ALA A 55 -6.14 5.35 -13.75
C ALA A 55 -6.64 5.46 -12.30
N LEU A 56 -6.73 4.33 -11.61
CA LEU A 56 -7.04 4.23 -10.18
C LEU A 56 -5.77 3.94 -9.40
N PHE A 57 -5.54 4.66 -8.30
CA PHE A 57 -4.48 4.37 -7.34
C PHE A 57 -5.06 3.79 -6.05
N LEU A 58 -4.54 2.64 -5.63
CA LEU A 58 -4.89 1.95 -4.40
C LEU A 58 -3.72 1.97 -3.42
N HIS A 59 -3.90 2.71 -2.31
CA HIS A 59 -2.86 2.85 -1.30
C HIS A 59 -2.62 1.56 -0.49
N GLY A 60 -1.43 1.48 0.11
CA GLY A 60 -1.01 0.39 1.00
C GLY A 60 -1.45 0.55 2.45
N GLY A 61 -0.82 -0.21 3.30
CA GLY A 61 -1.15 -0.46 4.70
C GLY A 61 -1.71 -1.87 4.85
N PRO A 62 -3.04 -2.07 5.01
CA PRO A 62 -4.18 -1.14 4.87
C PRO A 62 -4.13 0.06 5.82
N GLY A 63 -4.79 1.15 5.44
CA GLY A 63 -4.92 2.31 6.33
C GLY A 63 -3.94 3.46 6.06
N GLY A 64 -3.08 3.33 5.04
CA GLY A 64 -2.11 4.38 4.70
C GLY A 64 -2.73 5.70 4.23
N GLY A 65 -3.88 5.62 3.56
CA GLY A 65 -4.50 6.78 2.90
C GLY A 65 -3.70 7.26 1.69
N THR A 66 -4.27 8.19 0.94
CA THR A 66 -3.65 8.79 -0.24
C THR A 66 -2.99 10.14 0.08
N SER A 67 -2.11 10.57 -0.78
CA SER A 67 -1.40 11.84 -0.69
C SER A 67 -1.28 12.55 -2.04
N ALA A 68 -0.95 13.83 -2.02
CA ALA A 68 -0.69 14.60 -3.24
C ALA A 68 0.47 14.03 -4.07
N ARG A 69 1.39 13.28 -3.44
CA ARG A 69 2.51 12.65 -4.11
C ARG A 69 2.07 11.52 -5.03
N ASP A 70 1.01 10.79 -4.69
CA ASP A 70 0.57 9.61 -5.42
C ASP A 70 0.05 9.94 -6.83
N ARG A 71 -0.45 11.16 -7.04
CA ARG A 71 -0.82 11.66 -8.37
C ARG A 71 0.38 11.78 -9.31
N ARG A 72 1.58 11.99 -8.77
CA ARG A 72 2.81 12.33 -9.49
C ARG A 72 3.49 11.12 -10.14
N PHE A 73 2.98 9.91 -9.92
CA PHE A 73 3.40 8.73 -10.66
C PHE A 73 2.83 8.70 -12.09
N PHE A 74 1.77 9.47 -12.35
CA PHE A 74 1.03 9.45 -13.61
C PHE A 74 1.30 10.73 -14.42
N ASN A 75 1.44 10.58 -15.75
CA ASN A 75 1.51 11.74 -16.64
C ASN A 75 0.18 12.51 -16.60
N PRO A 76 0.15 13.74 -16.05
CA PRO A 76 -1.08 14.50 -15.89
C PRO A 76 -1.68 15.02 -17.20
N GLU A 77 -0.92 15.03 -18.30
CA GLU A 77 -1.42 15.38 -19.62
C GLU A 77 -2.11 14.19 -20.30
N HIS A 78 -1.84 12.97 -19.83
CA HIS A 78 -2.39 11.75 -20.43
C HIS A 78 -3.51 11.16 -19.57
N TYR A 79 -3.26 10.90 -18.28
CA TYR A 79 -4.19 10.18 -17.40
C TYR A 79 -5.19 11.08 -16.69
N ARG A 80 -6.44 10.62 -16.63
CA ARG A 80 -7.41 10.99 -15.59
C ARG A 80 -7.11 10.14 -14.36
N VAL A 81 -6.54 10.75 -13.31
CA VAL A 81 -6.06 10.03 -12.12
C VAL A 81 -7.10 10.11 -11.00
N VAL A 82 -7.53 8.95 -10.52
CA VAL A 82 -8.43 8.80 -9.37
C VAL A 82 -7.65 8.26 -8.19
N LEU A 83 -7.63 8.97 -7.07
CA LEU A 83 -7.15 8.48 -5.78
C LEU A 83 -8.36 8.21 -4.89
N MET A 84 -8.37 7.07 -4.19
CA MET A 84 -9.44 6.68 -3.27
C MET A 84 -8.84 6.37 -1.90
N ASP A 85 -9.33 7.02 -0.85
CA ASP A 85 -9.01 6.64 0.52
C ASP A 85 -9.94 5.50 0.96
N GLN A 86 -9.36 4.32 1.21
CA GLN A 86 -10.11 3.14 1.63
C GLN A 86 -10.79 3.35 2.98
N ARG A 87 -11.79 2.52 3.30
CA ARG A 87 -12.56 2.62 4.54
C ARG A 87 -11.66 2.74 5.77
N GLY A 88 -12.02 3.63 6.67
CA GLY A 88 -11.34 3.83 7.95
C GLY A 88 -10.05 4.66 7.88
N SER A 89 -9.59 5.08 6.69
CA SER A 89 -8.31 5.76 6.49
C SER A 89 -8.43 7.11 5.77
N GLY A 90 -7.35 7.88 5.80
CA GLY A 90 -7.25 9.14 5.08
C GLY A 90 -8.38 10.11 5.45
N LYS A 91 -9.08 10.63 4.42
CA LYS A 91 -10.23 11.52 4.55
C LYS A 91 -11.57 10.80 4.58
N THR A 92 -11.59 9.46 4.42
CA THR A 92 -12.82 8.66 4.52
C THR A 92 -13.39 8.73 5.94
N ILE A 93 -14.71 8.82 6.04
CA ILE A 93 -15.46 8.93 7.30
C ILE A 93 -16.31 7.67 7.49
N PRO A 94 -16.25 7.02 8.69
CA PRO A 94 -15.38 7.33 9.82
C PRO A 94 -13.93 6.99 9.56
N ASN A 95 -12.99 7.74 10.20
CA ASN A 95 -11.57 7.42 10.25
C ASN A 95 -11.27 6.73 11.58
N ALA A 96 -10.41 5.70 11.59
CA ALA A 96 -10.12 4.89 12.78
C ALA A 96 -9.48 5.67 13.95
N CYS A 97 -8.92 6.86 13.68
CA CYS A 97 -8.45 7.76 14.73
C CYS A 97 -9.60 8.40 15.51
N ASN A 98 -10.71 8.72 14.82
CA ASN A 98 -11.82 9.48 15.37
C ASN A 98 -12.94 8.58 15.89
N ASP A 99 -13.24 7.50 15.18
CA ASP A 99 -14.24 6.49 15.56
C ASP A 99 -13.75 5.10 15.18
N TYR A 100 -13.08 4.46 16.12
CA TYR A 100 -12.37 3.19 15.90
C TYR A 100 -13.33 2.05 15.50
N GLU A 101 -14.42 1.89 16.23
CA GLU A 101 -15.36 0.78 16.00
C GLU A 101 -16.12 0.95 14.68
N ALA A 102 -16.62 2.14 14.42
CA ALA A 102 -17.31 2.45 13.18
C ALA A 102 -16.38 2.34 11.95
N ALA A 103 -15.10 2.70 12.08
CA ALA A 103 -14.12 2.58 11.00
C ALA A 103 -13.81 1.12 10.62
N LEU A 104 -13.91 0.18 11.56
CA LEU A 104 -13.72 -1.25 11.32
C LEU A 104 -15.02 -1.98 10.96
N PHE A 105 -16.18 -1.38 11.20
CA PHE A 105 -17.46 -1.96 10.82
C PHE A 105 -17.59 -2.04 9.30
N ASN A 106 -18.07 -3.17 8.77
CA ASN A 106 -18.18 -3.42 7.33
C ASN A 106 -16.87 -3.08 6.57
N ASN A 107 -15.72 -3.40 7.16
CA ASN A 107 -14.41 -3.11 6.59
C ASN A 107 -13.63 -4.42 6.39
N SER A 108 -13.76 -4.98 5.20
CA SER A 108 -13.09 -6.19 4.74
C SER A 108 -12.76 -6.08 3.26
N THR A 109 -11.93 -6.97 2.74
CA THR A 109 -11.53 -6.98 1.32
C THR A 109 -12.73 -6.98 0.38
N GLN A 110 -13.79 -7.74 0.71
CA GLN A 110 -14.99 -7.79 -0.12
C GLN A 110 -15.69 -6.43 -0.19
N TYR A 111 -15.82 -5.72 0.94
CA TYR A 111 -16.40 -4.36 0.93
C TYR A 111 -15.54 -3.37 0.14
N LEU A 112 -14.20 -3.49 0.20
CA LEU A 112 -13.33 -2.61 -0.59
C LEU A 112 -13.42 -2.89 -2.09
N ILE A 113 -13.61 -4.15 -2.50
CA ILE A 113 -13.88 -4.51 -3.90
C ILE A 113 -15.20 -3.89 -4.38
N GLU A 114 -16.24 -3.98 -3.55
CA GLU A 114 -17.54 -3.34 -3.83
C GLU A 114 -17.41 -1.81 -3.94
N ASP A 115 -16.62 -1.18 -3.07
CA ASP A 115 -16.37 0.27 -3.11
C ASP A 115 -15.68 0.70 -4.42
N ILE A 116 -14.72 -0.08 -4.91
CA ILE A 116 -14.04 0.19 -6.19
C ILE A 116 -15.03 0.10 -7.36
N GLU A 117 -15.91 -0.91 -7.33
CA GLU A 117 -16.93 -1.08 -8.37
C GLU A 117 -17.98 0.03 -8.34
N GLN A 118 -18.44 0.41 -7.15
CA GLN A 118 -19.36 1.54 -6.99
C GLN A 118 -18.73 2.88 -7.44
N LEU A 119 -17.44 3.09 -7.17
CA LEU A 119 -16.71 4.27 -7.65
C LEU A 119 -16.61 4.28 -9.18
N ARG A 120 -16.33 3.13 -9.79
CA ARG A 120 -16.32 2.97 -11.25
C ARG A 120 -17.68 3.37 -11.85
N GLU A 121 -18.77 2.87 -11.28
CA GLU A 121 -20.14 3.17 -11.71
C GLU A 121 -20.51 4.65 -11.53
N GLU A 122 -20.18 5.24 -10.37
CA GLU A 122 -20.38 6.68 -10.09
C GLU A 122 -19.67 7.57 -11.12
N LEU A 123 -18.48 7.15 -11.57
CA LEU A 123 -17.71 7.86 -12.59
C LEU A 123 -18.15 7.51 -14.03
N SER A 124 -19.16 6.66 -14.18
CA SER A 124 -19.68 6.17 -15.48
C SER A 124 -18.59 5.57 -16.38
N LEU A 125 -17.67 4.81 -15.78
CA LEU A 125 -16.59 4.15 -16.51
C LEU A 125 -16.99 2.74 -16.94
N ASP A 126 -16.71 2.35 -18.17
CA ASP A 126 -16.83 0.96 -18.60
C ASP A 126 -15.81 0.07 -17.88
N HIS A 127 -14.58 0.59 -17.72
CA HIS A 127 -13.47 -0.09 -17.05
C HIS A 127 -12.42 0.93 -16.56
N TRP A 128 -11.59 0.50 -15.62
CA TRP A 128 -10.34 1.17 -15.28
C TRP A 128 -9.30 0.86 -16.36
N GLN A 129 -8.70 1.86 -17.00
CA GLN A 129 -7.61 1.63 -17.94
C GLN A 129 -6.36 1.07 -17.25
N LEU A 130 -6.06 1.62 -16.05
CA LEU A 130 -4.94 1.21 -15.23
C LEU A 130 -5.34 1.19 -13.76
N ILE A 131 -4.99 0.13 -13.03
CA ILE A 131 -4.99 0.13 -11.57
C ILE A 131 -3.55 0.02 -11.08
N LEU A 132 -3.07 1.04 -10.36
CA LEU A 132 -1.81 1.00 -9.65
C LEU A 132 -2.08 0.68 -8.19
N GLY A 133 -1.61 -0.48 -7.73
CA GLY A 133 -1.65 -0.89 -6.32
C GLY A 133 -0.26 -0.97 -5.72
N GLY A 134 -0.09 -0.47 -4.48
CA GLY A 134 1.17 -0.59 -3.74
C GLY A 134 1.00 -1.38 -2.45
N SER A 135 1.88 -2.39 -2.18
CA SER A 135 1.82 -3.18 -0.94
C SER A 135 0.45 -3.85 -0.77
N TRP A 136 -0.28 -3.63 0.33
CA TRP A 136 -1.69 -4.01 0.47
C TRP A 136 -2.54 -3.64 -0.75
N GLY A 137 -2.29 -2.49 -1.37
CA GLY A 137 -2.98 -2.09 -2.60
C GLY A 137 -2.80 -3.08 -3.75
N THR A 138 -1.74 -3.89 -3.77
CA THR A 138 -1.58 -4.98 -4.76
C THR A 138 -2.54 -6.12 -4.49
N THR A 139 -2.71 -6.51 -3.22
CA THR A 139 -3.71 -7.49 -2.78
C THR A 139 -5.09 -7.10 -3.24
N LEU A 140 -5.46 -5.84 -2.98
CA LEU A 140 -6.78 -5.32 -3.34
C LEU A 140 -6.95 -5.21 -4.87
N ALA A 141 -5.94 -4.73 -5.60
CA ALA A 141 -5.96 -4.64 -7.06
C ALA A 141 -6.12 -6.01 -7.73
N ILE A 142 -5.37 -7.01 -7.25
CA ILE A 142 -5.45 -8.38 -7.75
C ILE A 142 -6.83 -8.97 -7.45
N ALA A 143 -7.30 -8.88 -6.20
CA ALA A 143 -8.60 -9.40 -5.79
C ALA A 143 -9.76 -8.77 -6.57
N TYR A 144 -9.70 -7.46 -6.81
CA TYR A 144 -10.68 -6.76 -7.65
C TYR A 144 -10.63 -7.25 -9.10
N ALA A 145 -9.46 -7.32 -9.71
CA ALA A 145 -9.32 -7.74 -11.11
C ALA A 145 -9.74 -9.21 -11.32
N GLU A 146 -9.44 -10.10 -10.35
CA GLU A 146 -9.89 -11.50 -10.40
C GLU A 146 -11.41 -11.65 -10.31
N GLN A 147 -12.08 -10.78 -9.55
CA GLN A 147 -13.54 -10.78 -9.40
C GLN A 147 -14.24 -10.05 -10.54
N HIS A 148 -13.60 -9.02 -11.11
CA HIS A 148 -14.14 -8.16 -12.17
C HIS A 148 -13.17 -8.05 -13.37
N PRO A 149 -12.81 -9.16 -14.05
CA PRO A 149 -11.75 -9.15 -15.06
C PRO A 149 -12.06 -8.23 -16.26
N ASP A 150 -13.32 -8.03 -16.60
CA ASP A 150 -13.72 -7.13 -17.69
C ASP A 150 -13.68 -5.64 -17.28
N ARG A 151 -13.49 -5.33 -16.00
CA ARG A 151 -13.52 -3.97 -15.45
C ARG A 151 -12.14 -3.35 -15.24
N CYS A 152 -11.07 -4.05 -15.60
CA CYS A 152 -9.70 -3.57 -15.55
C CYS A 152 -8.93 -4.02 -16.79
N LYS A 153 -8.11 -3.15 -17.39
CA LYS A 153 -7.28 -3.48 -18.55
C LYS A 153 -5.83 -3.76 -18.19
N GLN A 154 -5.27 -2.95 -17.33
CA GLN A 154 -3.85 -2.99 -16.99
C GLN A 154 -3.66 -2.92 -15.47
N LEU A 155 -2.67 -3.65 -14.95
CA LEU A 155 -2.26 -3.62 -13.55
C LEU A 155 -0.80 -3.20 -13.44
N LEU A 156 -0.50 -2.22 -12.59
CA LEU A 156 0.84 -1.89 -12.13
C LEU A 156 0.91 -2.17 -10.63
N LEU A 157 1.70 -3.15 -10.26
CA LEU A 157 1.73 -3.71 -8.90
C LEU A 157 3.10 -3.50 -8.27
N ARG A 158 3.17 -2.70 -7.18
CA ARG A 158 4.41 -2.42 -6.46
C ARG A 158 4.45 -3.10 -5.10
N GLY A 159 5.50 -3.91 -4.84
CA GLY A 159 5.66 -4.56 -3.54
C GLY A 159 4.56 -5.60 -3.31
N ILE A 160 4.53 -6.64 -4.15
CA ILE A 160 3.50 -7.70 -4.12
C ILE A 160 3.33 -8.28 -2.73
N PHE A 161 2.08 -8.29 -2.28
CA PHE A 161 1.61 -8.98 -1.08
C PHE A 161 0.42 -9.87 -1.47
N THR A 162 0.53 -11.18 -1.22
CA THR A 162 -0.51 -12.17 -1.61
C THR A 162 -1.34 -12.66 -0.43
N ALA A 163 -1.15 -12.06 0.75
CA ALA A 163 -1.86 -12.38 1.98
C ALA A 163 -1.71 -13.85 2.43
N LEU A 164 -0.61 -14.50 2.07
CA LEU A 164 -0.31 -15.82 2.58
C LEU A 164 0.13 -15.74 4.05
N PRO A 165 -0.21 -16.75 4.88
CA PRO A 165 0.20 -16.77 6.29
C PRO A 165 1.70 -16.63 6.48
N ASP A 166 2.52 -17.24 5.63
CA ASP A 166 3.98 -17.16 5.71
C ASP A 166 4.55 -15.77 5.35
N GLU A 167 3.78 -14.93 4.65
CA GLU A 167 4.11 -13.53 4.39
C GLU A 167 3.80 -12.67 5.63
N ILE A 168 2.63 -12.89 6.24
CA ILE A 168 2.20 -12.21 7.46
C ILE A 168 3.12 -12.58 8.64
N ASP A 169 3.40 -13.87 8.82
CA ASP A 169 4.29 -14.36 9.90
C ASP A 169 5.73 -13.87 9.74
N ALA A 170 6.22 -13.76 8.50
CA ALA A 170 7.55 -13.24 8.22
C ALA A 170 7.74 -11.80 8.70
N LEU A 171 6.69 -11.00 8.66
CA LEU A 171 6.71 -9.60 9.06
C LEU A 171 6.39 -9.43 10.55
N PHE A 172 5.33 -10.06 11.07
CA PHE A 172 4.73 -9.69 12.35
C PHE A 172 4.89 -10.73 13.48
N GLN A 173 5.38 -11.96 13.22
CA GLN A 173 5.40 -12.97 14.26
C GLN A 173 6.80 -13.39 14.71
N ASN A 174 7.62 -13.97 13.89
CA ASN A 174 9.00 -14.33 14.24
C ASN A 174 9.81 -14.70 12.99
N GLY A 175 9.52 -13.98 11.92
CA GLY A 175 10.00 -14.37 10.62
C GLY A 175 11.37 -13.82 10.23
N THR A 176 11.59 -13.80 8.94
CA THR A 176 12.85 -13.40 8.31
C THR A 176 13.23 -11.96 8.66
N THR A 177 12.24 -11.07 8.79
CA THR A 177 12.48 -9.63 9.06
C THR A 177 13.15 -9.41 10.42
N ALA A 178 12.77 -10.16 11.46
CA ALA A 178 13.40 -10.09 12.77
C ALA A 178 14.91 -10.40 12.74
N ASN A 179 15.36 -11.24 11.82
CA ASN A 179 16.77 -11.58 11.67
C ASN A 179 17.59 -10.47 11.00
N HIS A 180 16.95 -9.65 10.15
CA HIS A 180 17.62 -8.57 9.44
C HIS A 180 17.57 -7.23 10.18
N TYR A 181 16.51 -7.04 11.00
CA TYR A 181 16.22 -5.80 11.74
C TYR A 181 15.98 -6.12 13.23
N PRO A 182 16.99 -6.63 13.96
CA PRO A 182 16.81 -7.11 15.34
C PRO A 182 16.47 -5.99 16.32
N GLN A 183 16.94 -4.77 16.10
CA GLN A 183 16.66 -3.62 16.97
C GLN A 183 15.22 -3.14 16.82
N GLU A 184 14.73 -3.03 15.59
CA GLU A 184 13.38 -2.66 15.25
C GLU A 184 12.39 -3.72 15.75
N TRP A 185 12.76 -5.00 15.61
CA TRP A 185 11.99 -6.13 16.13
C TRP A 185 11.92 -6.11 17.66
N GLU A 186 13.02 -5.82 18.35
CA GLU A 186 13.05 -5.68 19.81
C GLU A 186 12.12 -4.54 20.25
N HIS A 187 12.13 -3.39 19.58
CA HIS A 187 11.22 -2.28 19.90
C HIS A 187 9.74 -2.69 19.72
N TYR A 188 9.43 -3.39 18.63
CA TYR A 188 8.09 -3.89 18.36
C TYR A 188 7.61 -4.86 19.44
N THR A 189 8.40 -5.86 19.79
CA THR A 189 8.03 -6.88 20.78
C THR A 189 8.06 -6.36 22.22
N SER A 190 9.03 -5.49 22.57
CA SER A 190 9.16 -4.93 23.91
C SER A 190 7.96 -4.08 24.35
N TYR A 191 7.28 -3.41 23.40
CA TYR A 191 6.06 -2.69 23.74
C TYR A 191 4.98 -3.64 24.29
N ILE A 192 4.75 -4.78 23.62
CA ILE A 192 3.81 -5.80 24.10
C ILE A 192 4.28 -6.41 25.41
N GLN A 193 5.56 -6.77 25.50
CA GLN A 193 6.13 -7.36 26.73
C GLN A 193 5.94 -6.45 27.95
N ASN A 194 6.24 -5.17 27.81
CA ASN A 194 6.16 -4.19 28.90
C ASN A 194 4.72 -3.83 29.30
N THR A 195 3.75 -4.06 28.42
CA THR A 195 2.32 -3.80 28.68
C THR A 195 1.52 -5.07 28.93
N SER A 196 2.15 -6.24 28.88
CA SER A 196 1.52 -7.53 29.07
C SER A 196 1.53 -7.98 30.53
N GLN A 197 0.41 -8.56 30.96
CA GLN A 197 0.34 -9.34 32.20
C GLN A 197 0.63 -10.83 31.97
N HIS A 198 0.62 -11.29 30.73
CA HIS A 198 0.74 -12.68 30.30
C HIS A 198 1.59 -12.80 29.03
N TRP A 199 2.83 -12.33 29.11
CA TRP A 199 3.75 -12.29 27.95
C TRP A 199 3.91 -13.66 27.26
N ASP A 200 4.03 -14.73 28.03
CA ASP A 200 4.22 -16.10 27.50
C ASP A 200 3.06 -16.53 26.58
N LEU A 201 1.88 -15.97 26.75
CA LEU A 201 0.73 -16.21 25.90
C LEU A 201 0.66 -15.22 24.74
N GLU A 202 0.84 -13.91 25.02
CA GLU A 202 0.68 -12.86 24.02
C GLU A 202 1.80 -12.89 22.94
N GLN A 203 3.01 -13.34 23.27
CA GLN A 203 4.09 -13.51 22.30
C GLN A 203 3.79 -14.57 21.23
N GLN A 204 2.84 -15.47 21.45
CA GLN A 204 2.44 -16.49 20.49
C GLN A 204 1.59 -15.93 19.35
N ASN A 205 0.97 -14.75 19.55
CA ASN A 205 0.24 -14.03 18.53
C ASN A 205 0.34 -12.51 18.78
N LEU A 206 1.40 -11.90 18.25
CA LEU A 206 1.69 -10.48 18.45
C LEU A 206 0.62 -9.58 17.81
N LEU A 207 0.04 -9.98 16.68
CA LEU A 207 -1.05 -9.23 16.05
C LEU A 207 -2.29 -9.15 16.96
N ALA A 208 -2.67 -10.27 17.59
CA ALA A 208 -3.78 -10.27 18.55
C ALA A 208 -3.45 -9.43 19.81
N ALA A 209 -2.19 -9.46 20.26
CA ALA A 209 -1.74 -8.64 21.35
C ALA A 209 -1.78 -7.13 21.02
N TYR A 210 -1.40 -6.76 19.79
CA TYR A 210 -1.53 -5.38 19.31
C TYR A 210 -3.00 -4.97 19.13
N GLN A 211 -3.86 -5.83 18.58
CA GLN A 211 -5.29 -5.55 18.43
C GLN A 211 -5.93 -5.18 19.76
N LYS A 212 -5.63 -5.92 20.84
CA LYS A 212 -6.12 -5.64 22.19
C LYS A 212 -5.77 -4.23 22.65
N ARG A 213 -4.53 -3.75 22.40
CA ARG A 213 -4.07 -2.42 22.80
C ARG A 213 -4.60 -1.32 21.88
N LEU A 214 -4.74 -1.60 20.61
CA LEU A 214 -5.34 -0.66 19.65
C LEU A 214 -6.84 -0.47 19.91
N PHE A 215 -7.52 -1.48 20.42
CA PHE A 215 -8.91 -1.37 20.84
C PHE A 215 -9.09 -0.50 22.08
N ASP A 216 -8.13 -0.53 23.02
CA ASP A 216 -8.13 0.25 24.25
C ASP A 216 -7.77 1.73 23.96
N PRO A 217 -8.69 2.70 24.18
CA PRO A 217 -8.42 4.12 23.91
C PRO A 217 -7.20 4.68 24.63
N ASP A 218 -6.90 4.19 25.85
CA ASP A 218 -5.79 4.67 26.68
C ASP A 218 -4.43 4.17 26.16
N GLN A 219 -4.39 3.03 25.46
CA GLN A 219 -3.19 2.42 24.92
C GLN A 219 -3.01 2.63 23.41
N ARG A 220 -4.08 2.92 22.70
CA ARG A 220 -4.17 2.97 21.24
C ARG A 220 -3.04 3.72 20.56
N LEU A 221 -2.80 4.95 20.98
CA LEU A 221 -1.78 5.79 20.34
C LEU A 221 -0.37 5.22 20.52
N GLN A 222 -0.06 4.69 21.69
CA GLN A 222 1.28 4.13 21.96
C GLN A 222 1.46 2.78 21.23
N ALA A 223 0.42 1.97 21.18
CA ALA A 223 0.40 0.73 20.39
C ALA A 223 0.61 1.03 18.90
N ALA A 224 -0.11 2.03 18.37
CA ALA A 224 0.05 2.46 16.98
C ALA A 224 1.47 2.96 16.68
N LYS A 225 2.09 3.71 17.62
CA LYS A 225 3.47 4.16 17.46
C LYS A 225 4.48 3.02 17.43
N ALA A 226 4.31 2.03 18.31
CA ALA A 226 5.22 0.88 18.36
C ALA A 226 5.07 0.01 17.10
N PHE A 227 3.84 -0.27 16.68
CA PHE A 227 3.52 -1.05 15.50
C PHE A 227 4.04 -0.40 14.21
N ALA A 228 3.58 0.82 13.92
CA ALA A 228 3.95 1.52 12.71
C ALA A 228 5.42 1.97 12.71
N GLY A 229 6.00 2.25 13.88
CA GLY A 229 7.42 2.56 14.01
C GLY A 229 8.32 1.43 13.52
N TYR A 230 7.96 0.19 13.84
CA TYR A 230 8.64 -0.99 13.32
C TYR A 230 8.59 -1.03 11.78
N GLU A 231 7.41 -1.02 11.19
CA GLU A 231 7.27 -1.16 9.74
C GLU A 231 7.89 0.01 8.96
N LEU A 232 7.65 1.24 9.40
CA LEU A 232 8.25 2.43 8.78
C LEU A 232 9.79 2.38 8.78
N SER A 233 10.38 1.80 9.84
CA SER A 233 11.84 1.70 9.97
C SER A 233 12.46 0.69 9.01
N ILE A 234 11.71 -0.32 8.57
CA ILE A 234 12.19 -1.37 7.67
C ILE A 234 11.72 -1.21 6.22
N SER A 235 10.85 -0.22 5.95
CA SER A 235 10.23 -0.02 4.63
C SER A 235 11.18 0.56 3.59
N CYS A 236 12.14 1.40 3.98
CA CYS A 236 13.10 2.02 3.07
C CYS A 236 14.49 1.41 3.27
N LEU A 237 15.24 1.28 2.17
CA LEU A 237 16.62 0.81 2.23
C LEU A 237 17.50 1.81 3.02
N TYR A 238 17.24 3.10 2.87
CA TYR A 238 17.92 4.17 3.60
C TYR A 238 16.97 4.84 4.56
N HIS A 239 17.30 4.78 5.87
CA HIS A 239 16.46 5.34 6.92
C HIS A 239 16.38 6.87 6.80
N ASN A 240 15.16 7.38 6.66
CA ASN A 240 14.86 8.80 6.81
C ASN A 240 14.19 9.05 8.16
N GLN A 241 15.00 9.32 9.19
CA GLN A 241 14.55 9.53 10.57
C GLN A 241 13.58 10.71 10.73
N GLU A 242 13.73 11.76 9.93
CA GLU A 242 12.84 12.92 10.00
C GLU A 242 11.44 12.56 9.47
N ARG A 243 11.38 11.85 8.35
CA ARG A 243 10.12 11.36 7.80
C ARG A 243 9.41 10.41 8.76
N ILE A 244 10.13 9.42 9.32
CA ILE A 244 9.57 8.48 10.31
C ILE A 244 8.98 9.25 11.49
N ARG A 245 9.73 10.19 12.07
CA ARG A 245 9.23 11.07 13.15
C ARG A 245 8.00 11.87 12.74
N GLY A 246 7.98 12.40 11.51
CA GLY A 246 6.83 13.12 10.96
C GLY A 246 5.56 12.28 10.92
N VAL A 247 5.64 11.02 10.46
CA VAL A 247 4.50 10.10 10.46
C VAL A 247 4.08 9.73 11.88
N LEU A 248 5.03 9.36 12.75
CA LEU A 248 4.78 8.97 14.14
C LEU A 248 4.20 10.10 15.01
N SER A 249 4.34 11.36 14.60
CA SER A 249 3.76 12.52 15.28
C SER A 249 2.34 12.87 14.82
N ASN A 250 1.80 12.19 13.80
CA ASN A 250 0.46 12.44 13.25
C ASN A 250 -0.51 11.31 13.59
N PRO A 251 -1.33 11.43 14.66
CA PRO A 251 -2.28 10.38 15.06
C PRO A 251 -3.30 10.02 13.99
N GLU A 252 -3.76 10.99 13.18
CA GLU A 252 -4.77 10.78 12.14
C GLU A 252 -4.29 9.89 10.99
N LYS A 253 -2.98 9.77 10.81
CA LYS A 253 -2.36 8.83 9.87
C LYS A 253 -1.94 7.54 10.56
N LEU A 254 -1.36 7.68 11.75
CA LEU A 254 -0.73 6.59 12.47
C LEU A 254 -1.73 5.56 13.00
N VAL A 255 -2.82 6.03 13.63
CA VAL A 255 -3.83 5.15 14.22
C VAL A 255 -4.56 4.34 13.14
N PRO A 256 -5.08 4.95 12.05
CA PRO A 256 -5.67 4.18 10.96
C PRO A 256 -4.72 3.14 10.37
N PHE A 257 -3.47 3.53 10.09
CA PHE A 257 -2.47 2.62 9.55
C PHE A 257 -2.31 1.38 10.42
N ALA A 258 -1.94 1.54 11.69
CA ALA A 258 -1.72 0.41 12.59
C ALA A 258 -3.01 -0.41 12.83
N SER A 259 -4.15 0.26 13.00
CA SER A 259 -5.41 -0.40 13.36
C SER A 259 -5.98 -1.24 12.24
N LEU A 260 -5.99 -0.70 11.03
CA LEU A 260 -6.51 -1.41 9.86
C LEU A 260 -5.57 -2.52 9.43
N GLU A 261 -4.26 -2.29 9.49
CA GLU A 261 -3.29 -3.33 9.16
C GLU A 261 -3.42 -4.52 10.12
N VAL A 262 -3.42 -4.30 11.44
CA VAL A 262 -3.63 -5.37 12.42
C VAL A 262 -4.96 -6.07 12.19
N HIS A 263 -6.05 -5.32 11.92
CA HIS A 263 -7.36 -5.87 11.63
C HIS A 263 -7.35 -6.83 10.42
N TYR A 264 -6.76 -6.40 9.31
CA TYR A 264 -6.70 -7.21 8.09
C TYR A 264 -5.76 -8.41 8.25
N MET A 265 -4.55 -8.21 8.77
CA MET A 265 -3.56 -9.28 8.91
C MET A 265 -4.05 -10.38 9.86
N LEU A 266 -4.70 -10.01 10.96
CA LEU A 266 -5.25 -10.95 11.93
C LEU A 266 -6.38 -11.82 11.36
N HIS A 267 -7.14 -11.27 10.39
CA HIS A 267 -8.22 -11.98 9.71
C HIS A 267 -7.80 -12.58 8.36
N GLY A 268 -6.48 -12.78 8.11
CA GLY A 268 -5.99 -13.32 6.85
C GLY A 268 -6.41 -12.48 5.65
N CYS A 269 -6.48 -11.15 5.84
CA CYS A 269 -6.95 -10.17 4.85
C CYS A 269 -8.36 -10.46 4.31
N PHE A 270 -9.19 -11.19 5.05
CA PHE A 270 -10.53 -11.64 4.63
C PHE A 270 -10.54 -12.38 3.29
N LEU A 271 -9.43 -13.05 2.98
CA LEU A 271 -9.25 -13.88 1.79
C LEU A 271 -9.07 -15.35 2.18
N ARG A 272 -9.52 -16.25 1.31
CA ARG A 272 -9.16 -17.65 1.45
C ARG A 272 -7.66 -17.83 1.19
N ARG A 273 -7.03 -18.67 2.02
CA ARG A 273 -5.59 -18.97 1.87
C ARG A 273 -5.24 -19.36 0.42
N GLY A 274 -4.31 -18.64 -0.19
CA GLY A 274 -3.84 -18.89 -1.55
C GLY A 274 -4.77 -18.40 -2.66
N GLN A 275 -5.88 -17.73 -2.34
CA GLN A 275 -6.89 -17.29 -3.31
C GLN A 275 -6.26 -16.53 -4.47
N LEU A 276 -5.43 -15.52 -4.20
CA LEU A 276 -4.83 -14.67 -5.23
C LEU A 276 -3.82 -15.39 -6.14
N LEU A 277 -3.30 -16.55 -5.72
CA LEU A 277 -2.40 -17.35 -6.55
C LEU A 277 -3.15 -18.41 -7.36
N GLU A 278 -4.32 -18.83 -6.89
CA GLU A 278 -5.15 -19.85 -7.53
C GLU A 278 -6.08 -19.24 -8.59
N ALA A 279 -6.49 -17.97 -8.41
CA ALA A 279 -7.46 -17.30 -9.29
C ALA A 279 -6.80 -16.50 -10.43
N VAL A 280 -5.46 -16.50 -10.55
CA VAL A 280 -4.71 -15.73 -11.56
C VAL A 280 -5.11 -16.02 -13.01
N ASN A 281 -5.77 -17.18 -13.29
CA ASN A 281 -6.29 -17.48 -14.61
C ASN A 281 -7.33 -16.44 -15.09
N ALA A 282 -8.06 -15.81 -14.17
CA ALA A 282 -9.02 -14.76 -14.50
C ALA A 282 -8.37 -13.49 -15.08
N ILE A 283 -7.10 -13.25 -14.74
CA ILE A 283 -6.36 -12.04 -15.09
C ILE A 283 -5.16 -12.30 -16.01
N LYS A 284 -4.95 -13.52 -16.49
CA LYS A 284 -3.78 -13.90 -17.30
C LYS A 284 -3.64 -13.12 -18.62
N ASP A 285 -4.78 -12.65 -19.15
CA ASP A 285 -4.83 -11.89 -20.40
C ASP A 285 -4.68 -10.39 -20.20
N HIS A 286 -4.66 -9.93 -18.93
CA HIS A 286 -4.38 -8.53 -18.59
C HIS A 286 -2.90 -8.21 -18.79
N ARG A 287 -2.61 -6.96 -19.08
CA ARG A 287 -1.23 -6.46 -19.04
C ARG A 287 -0.87 -6.14 -17.61
N ILE A 288 0.12 -6.87 -17.09
CA ILE A 288 0.52 -6.77 -15.67
C ILE A 288 2.01 -6.42 -15.57
N HIS A 289 2.30 -5.26 -14.96
CA HIS A 289 3.66 -4.86 -14.65
C HIS A 289 3.87 -4.96 -13.13
N ILE A 290 4.87 -5.74 -12.72
CA ILE A 290 5.26 -5.91 -11.32
C ILE A 290 6.58 -5.16 -11.11
N VAL A 291 6.57 -4.19 -10.18
CA VAL A 291 7.74 -3.46 -9.72
C VAL A 291 7.99 -3.81 -8.26
N HIS A 292 9.14 -4.37 -7.93
CA HIS A 292 9.41 -4.86 -6.58
C HIS A 292 10.84 -4.55 -6.15
N GLY A 293 11.05 -4.01 -4.95
CA GLY A 293 12.38 -3.74 -4.44
C GLY A 293 13.18 -5.02 -4.21
N ARG A 294 14.42 -5.08 -4.67
CA ARG A 294 15.26 -6.26 -4.46
C ARG A 294 15.54 -6.52 -2.98
N ASN A 295 15.57 -5.46 -2.18
CA ASN A 295 15.84 -5.49 -0.75
C ASN A 295 14.57 -5.22 0.08
N ASP A 296 13.39 -5.52 -0.48
CA ASP A 296 12.12 -5.37 0.22
C ASP A 296 12.04 -6.32 1.42
N SER A 297 11.93 -5.76 2.62
CA SER A 297 11.87 -6.48 3.89
C SER A 297 10.48 -6.48 4.52
N VAL A 298 9.54 -5.76 3.93
CA VAL A 298 8.11 -5.78 4.30
C VAL A 298 7.41 -6.88 3.51
N CYS A 299 7.35 -6.73 2.19
CA CYS A 299 6.86 -7.77 1.28
C CYS A 299 8.06 -8.45 0.62
N LEU A 300 8.43 -9.64 1.11
CA LEU A 300 9.65 -10.29 0.64
C LEU A 300 9.61 -10.56 -0.88
N PRO A 301 10.72 -10.41 -1.62
CA PRO A 301 10.80 -10.61 -3.07
C PRO A 301 10.28 -11.97 -3.56
N ARG A 302 10.24 -12.96 -2.67
CA ARG A 302 9.64 -14.29 -2.98
C ARG A 302 8.13 -14.20 -3.27
N ALA A 303 7.41 -13.24 -2.69
CA ALA A 303 5.98 -13.05 -2.95
C ALA A 303 5.75 -12.62 -4.41
N ALA A 304 6.50 -11.62 -4.88
CA ALA A 304 6.46 -11.19 -6.29
C ALA A 304 6.85 -12.32 -7.24
N TRP A 305 7.88 -13.11 -6.88
CA TRP A 305 8.31 -14.24 -7.69
C TRP A 305 7.22 -15.33 -7.78
N ARG A 306 6.58 -15.69 -6.67
CA ARG A 306 5.47 -16.65 -6.64
C ARG A 306 4.31 -16.19 -7.53
N PHE A 307 3.86 -14.94 -7.36
CA PHE A 307 2.76 -14.39 -8.14
C PHE A 307 3.08 -14.34 -9.64
N TYR A 308 4.28 -13.89 -10.00
CA TYR A 308 4.77 -13.91 -11.38
C TYR A 308 4.76 -15.34 -11.96
N GLN A 309 5.27 -16.34 -11.22
CA GLN A 309 5.30 -17.73 -11.68
C GLN A 309 3.87 -18.30 -11.82
N SER A 310 2.94 -17.98 -10.92
CA SER A 310 1.55 -18.41 -11.05
C SER A 310 0.93 -17.90 -12.35
N LEU A 311 1.11 -16.63 -12.70
CA LEU A 311 0.65 -16.06 -13.98
C LEU A 311 1.32 -16.75 -15.18
N LYS A 312 2.62 -16.99 -15.14
CA LYS A 312 3.35 -17.69 -16.21
C LYS A 312 2.84 -19.11 -16.43
N ASN A 313 2.54 -19.83 -15.36
CA ASN A 313 2.02 -21.20 -15.42
C ASN A 313 0.61 -21.26 -16.05
N GLU A 314 -0.19 -20.20 -15.91
CA GLU A 314 -1.52 -20.07 -16.54
C GLU A 314 -1.46 -19.50 -17.96
N GLY A 315 -0.26 -19.29 -18.50
CA GLY A 315 -0.08 -18.88 -19.90
C GLY A 315 0.09 -17.37 -20.15
N ALA A 316 0.24 -16.53 -19.12
CA ALA A 316 0.46 -15.09 -19.25
C ALA A 316 1.88 -14.74 -19.76
N GLN A 317 2.42 -15.49 -20.75
CA GLN A 317 3.83 -15.41 -21.14
C GLN A 317 4.25 -14.04 -21.66
N ASN A 318 3.35 -13.35 -22.38
CA ASN A 318 3.65 -12.09 -23.05
C ASN A 318 3.02 -10.88 -22.35
N ASN A 319 2.18 -11.11 -21.34
CA ASN A 319 1.36 -10.09 -20.72
C ASN A 319 1.86 -9.66 -19.34
N VAL A 320 2.80 -10.40 -18.74
CA VAL A 320 3.34 -10.09 -17.41
C VAL A 320 4.83 -9.81 -17.44
N THR A 321 5.24 -8.72 -16.79
CA THR A 321 6.64 -8.37 -16.53
C THR A 321 6.90 -8.30 -15.04
N LEU A 322 8.13 -8.64 -14.62
CA LEU A 322 8.60 -8.49 -13.24
C LEU A 322 9.95 -7.79 -13.25
N THR A 323 9.99 -6.62 -12.64
CA THR A 323 11.21 -5.83 -12.44
C THR A 323 11.58 -5.83 -10.96
N PHE A 324 12.71 -6.46 -10.63
CA PHE A 324 13.34 -6.30 -9.33
C PHE A 324 14.26 -5.08 -9.33
N VAL A 325 13.84 -4.01 -8.65
CA VAL A 325 14.57 -2.74 -8.58
C VAL A 325 15.76 -2.90 -7.64
N GLN A 326 16.96 -2.79 -8.18
CA GLN A 326 18.21 -2.91 -7.42
C GLN A 326 18.39 -1.70 -6.50
N GLY A 327 18.96 -1.94 -5.29
CA GLY A 327 19.21 -0.87 -4.32
C GLY A 327 17.94 -0.18 -3.84
N ALA A 328 16.84 -0.92 -3.72
CA ALA A 328 15.56 -0.41 -3.26
C ALA A 328 14.88 -1.38 -2.28
N GLY A 329 14.23 -0.82 -1.26
CA GLY A 329 13.38 -1.52 -0.29
C GLY A 329 11.93 -1.60 -0.72
N HIS A 330 11.02 -1.52 0.28
CA HIS A 330 9.58 -1.62 0.07
C HIS A 330 8.97 -0.32 -0.45
N SER A 331 9.37 0.80 0.13
CA SER A 331 8.67 2.07 -0.01
C SER A 331 8.87 2.71 -1.39
N ASP A 332 7.80 3.30 -1.94
CA ASP A 332 7.88 4.18 -3.10
C ASP A 332 8.59 5.52 -2.82
N ASN A 333 8.97 5.78 -1.57
CA ASN A 333 9.87 6.88 -1.23
C ASN A 333 11.34 6.57 -1.54
N ASP A 334 11.69 5.31 -1.77
CA ASP A 334 12.97 4.98 -2.40
C ASP A 334 12.95 5.50 -3.85
N GLN A 335 13.88 6.38 -4.19
CA GLN A 335 13.93 7.03 -5.51
C GLN A 335 13.86 6.02 -6.66
N ASN A 336 14.60 4.92 -6.54
CA ASN A 336 14.65 3.89 -7.59
C ASN A 336 13.28 3.25 -7.82
N ILE A 337 12.48 3.03 -6.76
CA ILE A 337 11.10 2.55 -6.90
C ILE A 337 10.22 3.62 -7.56
N ALA A 338 10.33 4.87 -7.11
CA ALA A 338 9.54 5.97 -7.66
C ALA A 338 9.80 6.17 -9.17
N CYS A 339 11.06 6.14 -9.59
CA CYS A 339 11.45 6.19 -11.00
C CYS A 339 10.88 5.01 -11.79
N ALA A 340 11.03 3.78 -11.27
CA ALA A 340 10.53 2.59 -11.93
C ALA A 340 8.99 2.59 -12.08
N LEU A 341 8.25 3.11 -11.09
CA LEU A 341 6.80 3.27 -11.17
C LEU A 341 6.40 4.28 -12.25
N LYS A 342 7.05 5.45 -12.28
CA LYS A 342 6.81 6.47 -13.29
C LYS A 342 7.11 5.94 -14.69
N GLU A 343 8.25 5.28 -14.89
CA GLU A 343 8.62 4.68 -16.17
C GLU A 343 7.59 3.62 -16.61
N ALA A 344 7.10 2.79 -15.67
CA ALA A 344 6.08 1.79 -15.96
C ALA A 344 4.74 2.42 -16.35
N THR A 345 4.30 3.50 -15.68
CA THR A 345 3.07 4.21 -16.09
C THR A 345 3.23 4.82 -17.49
N ASP A 346 4.41 5.36 -17.83
CA ASP A 346 4.69 5.92 -19.16
C ASP A 346 4.71 4.84 -20.25
N GLN A 347 5.28 3.66 -19.97
CA GLN A 347 5.27 2.52 -20.90
C GLN A 347 3.84 2.04 -21.18
N LEU A 348 2.99 1.95 -20.14
CA LEU A 348 1.60 1.52 -20.27
C LEU A 348 0.73 2.46 -21.13
N ILE A 349 1.14 3.74 -21.31
CA ILE A 349 0.51 4.67 -22.27
C ILE A 349 0.66 4.17 -23.70
N THR A 350 1.86 3.70 -24.07
CA THR A 350 2.17 3.31 -25.46
C THR A 350 1.68 1.92 -25.81
N GLU A 351 1.26 1.17 -24.81
CA GLU A 351 0.80 -0.22 -24.92
C GLU A 351 -0.73 -0.36 -24.81
N ALA A 352 -1.44 0.78 -24.71
CA ALA A 352 -2.90 0.86 -24.54
C ALA A 352 -3.69 0.67 -25.85
#